data_20a91ec7c8bdb0db933a62f48e668d89
#
_entry.id   20a91ec7c8bdb0db933a62f48e668d89
#
_cell.length_a   1.000
_cell.length_b   1.000
_cell.length_c   1.000
_cell.angle_alpha   90.00
_cell.angle_beta   90.00
_cell.angle_gamma   90.00
#
_symmetry.space_group_name_H-M   'P 1'
#
loop_
_entity.id
_entity.type
_entity.pdbx_description
1 polymer ?
#
loop_
_entity_poly.entity_id
_entity_poly.type
_entity_poly.pdbx_seq_one_letter_code
_entity_poly.pdbx_strand_id
1 'polypeptide(L)'
;GVMLGVGAGFDFHAGTVRRAPGWMQELCLEWLFRLMQDPKRLIPRYMDTNFSFIHYVWKENKLLKKKNQELVHIPSRPKTGMKIAMIGHKRIPSREGGVEIVVEELSTRMVRSGNRVDAYNRSGYHVSGKEFDEKHGKYFQGIRIFTIPTFSSSKLNAIVYSFLATIRSLFGHYDIVHFHAEGPCIMLWLTKLFGIPTVATIHGLDWQRSKWGNFASHMLKLGEKTAALHADEVIVLSHNMQDYFQETYGRKTRFIPNGINRPILKGDSEIKAKYGLEKDG
;
A
#
# COMPACT_ATOMS: atom_id res chain seq x y z
N GLY A 1 44.61 6.15 -12.57
CA GLY A 1 43.44 6.11 -13.40
C GLY A 1 42.18 5.98 -12.53
N VAL A 2 41.14 6.74 -12.82
CA VAL A 2 39.86 6.68 -12.11
C VAL A 2 39.05 5.52 -12.72
N MET A 3 38.71 4.51 -11.93
CA MET A 3 37.77 3.45 -12.34
C MET A 3 36.35 3.92 -12.04
N LEU A 4 35.54 4.11 -13.08
CA LEU A 4 34.12 4.39 -12.99
C LEU A 4 33.34 3.09 -13.22
N GLY A 5 32.62 2.62 -12.20
CA GLY A 5 31.74 1.48 -12.30
C GLY A 5 30.42 1.89 -12.95
N VAL A 6 30.30 1.80 -14.27
CA VAL A 6 29.11 2.25 -15.04
C VAL A 6 28.11 1.14 -15.35
N GLY A 7 28.26 -0.04 -14.76
CA GLY A 7 27.33 -1.17 -14.98
C GLY A 7 27.18 -1.54 -16.45
N ALA A 8 25.99 -2.01 -16.85
CA ALA A 8 25.72 -2.45 -18.22
C ALA A 8 25.53 -1.30 -19.25
N GLY A 9 25.65 -0.05 -18.83
CA GLY A 9 25.50 1.10 -19.74
C GLY A 9 26.55 1.11 -20.85
N PHE A 10 27.78 0.69 -20.56
CA PHE A 10 28.84 0.56 -21.56
C PHE A 10 28.60 -0.58 -22.56
N ASP A 11 28.09 -1.70 -22.08
CA ASP A 11 27.81 -2.87 -22.93
C ASP A 11 26.76 -2.54 -23.99
N PHE A 12 25.79 -1.70 -23.64
CA PHE A 12 24.77 -1.21 -24.58
C PHE A 12 25.35 -0.25 -25.62
N HIS A 13 26.21 0.69 -25.19
CA HIS A 13 26.85 1.64 -26.11
C HIS A 13 27.87 0.96 -27.01
N ALA A 14 28.56 -0.04 -26.51
CA ALA A 14 29.51 -0.83 -27.28
C ALA A 14 28.84 -1.84 -28.21
N GLY A 15 27.50 -1.98 -28.16
CA GLY A 15 26.73 -2.92 -28.99
C GLY A 15 26.97 -4.39 -28.66
N THR A 16 27.67 -4.69 -27.56
CA THR A 16 27.99 -6.08 -27.14
C THR A 16 26.80 -6.81 -26.55
N VAL A 17 25.78 -6.07 -26.03
CA VAL A 17 24.56 -6.62 -25.48
C VAL A 17 23.35 -5.95 -26.14
N ARG A 18 22.41 -6.73 -26.66
CA ARG A 18 21.16 -6.21 -27.23
C ARG A 18 20.27 -5.65 -26.11
N ARG A 19 19.74 -4.48 -26.33
CA ARG A 19 18.75 -3.89 -25.42
C ARG A 19 17.40 -4.56 -25.60
N ALA A 20 16.63 -4.64 -24.51
CA ALA A 20 15.27 -5.20 -24.56
C ALA A 20 14.38 -4.39 -25.51
N PRO A 21 13.41 -5.02 -26.19
CA PRO A 21 12.41 -4.31 -26.99
C PRO A 21 11.68 -3.26 -26.14
N GLY A 22 11.22 -2.16 -26.76
CA GLY A 22 10.61 -1.03 -26.06
C GLY A 22 9.48 -1.43 -25.11
N TRP A 23 8.61 -2.33 -25.55
CA TRP A 23 7.50 -2.84 -24.73
C TRP A 23 7.97 -3.58 -23.47
N MET A 24 9.08 -4.32 -23.53
CA MET A 24 9.66 -4.95 -22.34
C MET A 24 10.32 -3.94 -21.40
N GLN A 25 10.88 -2.86 -21.94
CA GLN A 25 11.43 -1.76 -21.13
C GLN A 25 10.30 -1.02 -20.40
N GLU A 26 9.20 -0.76 -21.06
CA GLU A 26 8.01 -0.14 -20.46
C GLU A 26 7.39 -0.99 -19.37
N LEU A 27 7.41 -2.32 -19.52
CA LEU A 27 6.94 -3.28 -18.53
C LEU A 27 7.97 -3.58 -17.42
N CYS A 28 9.14 -2.92 -17.43
CA CYS A 28 10.24 -3.19 -16.50
C CYS A 28 10.76 -4.65 -16.54
N LEU A 29 10.59 -5.32 -17.68
CA LEU A 29 11.04 -6.70 -17.90
C LEU A 29 12.44 -6.79 -18.54
N GLU A 30 13.20 -5.70 -18.58
CA GLU A 30 14.55 -5.67 -19.13
C GLU A 30 15.48 -6.68 -18.42
N TRP A 31 15.31 -6.85 -17.12
CA TRP A 31 16.07 -7.85 -16.35
C TRP A 31 15.80 -9.28 -16.81
N LEU A 32 14.57 -9.61 -17.19
CA LEU A 32 14.19 -10.92 -17.71
C LEU A 32 14.79 -11.15 -19.10
N PHE A 33 14.77 -10.12 -19.94
CA PHE A 33 15.40 -10.17 -21.25
C PHE A 33 16.92 -10.41 -21.16
N ARG A 34 17.59 -9.76 -20.23
CA ARG A 34 19.01 -10.00 -19.92
C ARG A 34 19.25 -11.41 -19.39
N LEU A 35 18.36 -11.89 -18.52
CA LEU A 35 18.45 -13.25 -18.00
C LEU A 35 18.39 -14.29 -19.12
N MET A 36 17.56 -14.07 -20.14
CA MET A 36 17.48 -14.95 -21.31
C MET A 36 18.73 -14.86 -22.20
N GLN A 37 19.41 -13.70 -22.25
CA GLN A 37 20.63 -13.54 -23.03
C GLN A 37 21.87 -14.18 -22.38
N ASP A 38 21.99 -14.09 -21.05
CA ASP A 38 23.13 -14.63 -20.31
C ASP A 38 22.69 -15.33 -19.02
N PRO A 39 22.00 -16.48 -19.14
CA PRO A 39 21.45 -17.18 -17.99
C PRO A 39 22.54 -17.71 -17.05
N LYS A 40 23.65 -18.20 -17.59
CA LYS A 40 24.72 -18.81 -16.78
C LYS A 40 25.36 -17.82 -15.82
N ARG A 41 25.49 -16.57 -16.19
CA ARG A 41 26.07 -15.50 -15.36
C ARG A 41 25.04 -14.85 -14.44
N LEU A 42 23.81 -14.67 -14.92
CA LEU A 42 22.81 -13.87 -14.22
C LEU A 42 21.95 -14.69 -13.25
N ILE A 43 21.69 -15.99 -13.52
CA ILE A 43 20.93 -16.84 -12.60
C ILE A 43 21.60 -16.90 -11.22
N PRO A 44 22.90 -17.27 -11.08
CA PRO A 44 23.52 -17.30 -9.76
C PRO A 44 23.45 -15.96 -9.04
N ARG A 45 23.73 -14.88 -9.76
CA ARG A 45 23.70 -13.51 -9.20
C ARG A 45 22.30 -13.10 -8.73
N TYR A 46 21.25 -13.43 -9.48
CA TYR A 46 19.88 -13.14 -9.10
C TYR A 46 19.40 -14.04 -7.96
N MET A 47 19.83 -15.30 -7.97
CA MET A 47 19.54 -16.24 -6.87
C MET A 47 20.20 -15.73 -5.58
N ASP A 48 21.48 -15.42 -5.60
CA ASP A 48 22.19 -14.90 -4.41
C ASP A 48 21.58 -13.59 -3.89
N THR A 49 21.24 -12.67 -4.80
CA THR A 49 20.66 -11.38 -4.40
C THR A 49 19.26 -11.55 -3.83
N ASN A 50 18.41 -12.40 -4.46
CA ASN A 50 17.04 -12.61 -4.00
C ASN A 50 17.00 -13.47 -2.74
N PHE A 51 17.83 -14.52 -2.65
CA PHE A 51 17.92 -15.32 -1.42
C PHE A 51 18.50 -14.53 -0.26
N SER A 52 19.53 -13.71 -0.49
CA SER A 52 20.09 -12.82 0.52
C SER A 52 19.04 -11.81 0.99
N PHE A 53 18.22 -11.28 0.10
CA PHE A 53 17.12 -10.38 0.45
C PHE A 53 16.04 -11.10 1.28
N ILE A 54 15.60 -12.29 0.85
CA ILE A 54 14.62 -13.10 1.60
C ILE A 54 15.19 -13.49 2.96
N HIS A 55 16.47 -13.91 3.01
CA HIS A 55 17.15 -14.24 4.26
C HIS A 55 17.27 -13.03 5.20
N TYR A 56 17.59 -11.84 4.65
CA TYR A 56 17.67 -10.59 5.41
C TYR A 56 16.31 -10.21 6.00
N VAL A 57 15.24 -10.27 5.21
CA VAL A 57 13.88 -10.04 5.66
C VAL A 57 13.45 -11.05 6.74
N TRP A 58 13.81 -12.32 6.56
CA TRP A 58 13.53 -13.36 7.54
C TRP A 58 14.32 -13.16 8.86
N LYS A 59 15.62 -12.82 8.76
CA LYS A 59 16.49 -12.52 9.90
C LYS A 59 16.01 -11.29 10.66
N GLU A 60 15.63 -10.23 9.94
CA GLU A 60 15.10 -9.01 10.54
C GLU A 60 13.75 -9.27 11.23
N ASN A 61 12.88 -10.07 10.64
CA ASN A 61 11.65 -10.51 11.29
C ASN A 61 11.91 -11.33 12.57
N LYS A 62 12.95 -12.17 12.58
CA LYS A 62 13.34 -12.94 13.76
C LYS A 62 13.92 -12.04 14.87
N LEU A 63 14.74 -11.05 14.49
CA LEU A 63 15.27 -10.03 15.42
C LEU A 63 14.16 -9.11 15.95
N LEU A 64 13.22 -8.71 15.11
CA LEU A 64 12.07 -7.92 15.51
C LEU A 64 11.14 -8.69 16.44
N LYS A 65 10.94 -10.00 16.22
CA LYS A 65 10.22 -10.86 17.17
C LYS A 65 10.91 -10.93 18.53
N LYS A 66 12.25 -11.07 18.58
CA LYS A 66 13.01 -11.12 19.82
C LYS A 66 13.02 -9.78 20.56
N LYS A 67 13.19 -8.66 19.83
CA LYS A 67 13.18 -7.32 20.39
C LYS A 67 11.80 -6.84 20.84
N ASN A 68 10.72 -7.34 20.20
CA ASN A 68 9.35 -7.07 20.61
C ASN A 68 8.90 -7.83 21.86
N GLN A 69 9.58 -8.91 22.25
CA GLN A 69 9.34 -9.57 23.53
C GLN A 69 9.88 -8.78 24.72
N GLU A 70 10.90 -7.93 24.49
CA GLU A 70 11.56 -7.19 25.58
C GLU A 70 11.05 -5.74 25.78
N LEU A 71 10.33 -5.14 24.83
CA LEU A 71 10.10 -3.68 24.80
C LEU A 71 8.68 -3.17 24.82
N VAL A 72 7.65 -4.00 24.74
CA VAL A 72 6.26 -3.50 24.79
C VAL A 72 5.38 -4.46 25.57
N HIS A 73 4.92 -4.03 26.72
CA HIS A 73 3.70 -4.56 27.32
C HIS A 73 2.55 -4.25 26.39
N ILE A 74 2.42 -5.05 25.31
CA ILE A 74 1.23 -5.02 24.44
C ILE A 74 0.11 -5.53 25.35
N PRO A 75 -0.95 -4.74 25.56
CA PRO A 75 -2.10 -5.26 26.29
C PRO A 75 -2.47 -6.58 25.62
N SER A 76 -2.62 -7.62 26.43
CA SER A 76 -3.06 -8.93 25.96
C SER A 76 -4.25 -8.74 25.05
N ARG A 77 -4.24 -9.41 23.87
CA ARG A 77 -5.34 -9.36 22.89
C ARG A 77 -6.66 -9.43 23.66
N PRO A 78 -7.54 -8.44 23.56
CA PRO A 78 -8.86 -8.59 24.14
C PRO A 78 -9.47 -9.86 23.54
N LYS A 79 -10.01 -10.74 24.37
CA LYS A 79 -10.49 -12.07 23.98
C LYS A 79 -11.57 -12.04 22.86
N THR A 80 -12.02 -10.86 22.46
CA THR A 80 -13.09 -10.61 21.47
C THR A 80 -12.67 -9.76 20.28
N GLY A 81 -11.47 -9.14 20.26
CA GLY A 81 -11.04 -8.24 19.20
C GLY A 81 -10.33 -8.96 18.05
N MET A 82 -10.65 -8.58 16.82
CA MET A 82 -10.01 -9.08 15.59
C MET A 82 -8.64 -8.43 15.39
N LYS A 83 -7.75 -9.14 14.71
CA LYS A 83 -6.48 -8.63 14.22
C LYS A 83 -6.59 -8.32 12.74
N ILE A 84 -6.41 -7.06 12.38
CA ILE A 84 -6.69 -6.54 11.05
C ILE A 84 -5.41 -5.94 10.46
N ALA A 85 -5.09 -6.29 9.22
CA ALA A 85 -4.04 -5.64 8.44
C ALA A 85 -4.65 -4.61 7.48
N MET A 86 -4.10 -3.38 7.44
CA MET A 86 -4.48 -2.32 6.51
C MET A 86 -3.39 -2.14 5.46
N ILE A 87 -3.73 -2.36 4.19
CA ILE A 87 -2.81 -2.29 3.04
C ILE A 87 -3.39 -1.37 1.97
N GLY A 88 -2.58 -0.49 1.36
CA GLY A 88 -2.99 0.28 0.18
C GLY A 88 -2.84 1.80 0.31
N HIS A 89 -2.80 2.31 1.53
CA HIS A 89 -2.48 3.71 1.79
C HIS A 89 -0.97 3.97 1.61
N LYS A 90 -0.60 5.22 1.44
CA LYS A 90 0.81 5.61 1.36
C LYS A 90 1.43 5.60 2.75
N ARG A 91 0.82 6.34 3.67
CA ARG A 91 1.32 6.53 5.03
C ARG A 91 0.23 6.99 5.97
N ILE A 92 0.27 6.55 7.21
CA ILE A 92 -0.43 7.13 8.36
C ILE A 92 0.58 7.33 9.52
N PRO A 93 0.51 8.45 10.28
CA PRO A 93 -0.43 9.57 10.07
C PRO A 93 -0.11 10.37 8.81
N SER A 94 -1.13 10.90 8.17
CA SER A 94 -1.02 11.80 7.03
C SER A 94 -2.30 12.60 6.81
N ARG A 95 -2.18 13.83 6.28
CA ARG A 95 -3.30 14.69 5.90
C ARG A 95 -3.35 15.00 4.40
N GLU A 96 -2.51 14.34 3.60
CA GLU A 96 -2.31 14.69 2.19
C GLU A 96 -3.18 13.90 1.20
N GLY A 97 -3.84 12.86 1.65
CA GLY A 97 -4.69 12.06 0.77
C GLY A 97 -5.95 11.60 1.45
N GLY A 98 -7.05 11.54 0.69
CA GLY A 98 -8.32 11.06 1.20
C GLY A 98 -8.26 9.62 1.71
N VAL A 99 -7.53 8.74 1.03
CA VAL A 99 -7.34 7.33 1.42
C VAL A 99 -6.60 7.25 2.75
N GLU A 100 -5.54 8.03 2.93
CA GLU A 100 -4.73 8.07 4.14
C GLU A 100 -5.58 8.49 5.35
N ILE A 101 -6.40 9.54 5.19
CA ILE A 101 -7.30 10.02 6.24
C ILE A 101 -8.34 8.95 6.59
N VAL A 102 -8.94 8.31 5.61
CA VAL A 102 -9.93 7.24 5.82
C VAL A 102 -9.30 6.05 6.56
N VAL A 103 -8.12 5.60 6.15
CA VAL A 103 -7.43 4.48 6.79
C VAL A 103 -7.06 4.82 8.23
N GLU A 104 -6.54 6.03 8.49
CA GLU A 104 -6.19 6.49 9.84
C GLU A 104 -7.42 6.53 10.76
N GLU A 105 -8.48 7.19 10.32
CA GLU A 105 -9.71 7.37 11.10
C GLU A 105 -10.43 6.05 11.35
N LEU A 106 -10.49 5.18 10.34
CA LEU A 106 -11.08 3.84 10.47
C LEU A 106 -10.27 2.97 11.42
N SER A 107 -8.95 2.92 11.24
CA SER A 107 -8.04 2.14 12.08
C SER A 107 -8.09 2.59 13.54
N THR A 108 -8.10 3.90 13.79
CA THR A 108 -8.21 4.45 15.15
C THR A 108 -9.51 4.03 15.83
N ARG A 109 -10.64 4.06 15.11
CA ARG A 109 -11.94 3.61 15.63
C ARG A 109 -11.97 2.11 15.88
N MET A 110 -11.38 1.31 14.98
CA MET A 110 -11.26 -0.14 15.18
C MET A 110 -10.43 -0.46 16.43
N VAL A 111 -9.32 0.27 16.67
CA VAL A 111 -8.52 0.11 17.89
C VAL A 111 -9.34 0.47 19.13
N ARG A 112 -10.08 1.59 19.11
CA ARG A 112 -10.96 1.99 20.22
C ARG A 112 -12.06 0.98 20.51
N SER A 113 -12.49 0.25 19.48
CA SER A 113 -13.48 -0.86 19.60
C SER A 113 -12.85 -2.18 20.05
N GLY A 114 -11.58 -2.18 20.48
CA GLY A 114 -10.89 -3.35 21.01
C GLY A 114 -10.21 -4.24 19.97
N ASN A 115 -10.14 -3.82 18.71
CA ASN A 115 -9.42 -4.56 17.68
C ASN A 115 -7.94 -4.20 17.67
N ARG A 116 -7.11 -5.11 17.17
CA ARG A 116 -5.70 -4.85 16.89
C ARG A 116 -5.54 -4.53 15.41
N VAL A 117 -5.01 -3.35 15.11
CA VAL A 117 -4.80 -2.91 13.74
C VAL A 117 -3.32 -2.72 13.46
N ASP A 118 -2.84 -3.36 12.41
CA ASP A 118 -1.50 -3.23 11.87
C ASP A 118 -1.59 -2.52 10.51
N ALA A 119 -0.99 -1.34 10.36
CA ALA A 119 -1.01 -0.56 9.13
C ALA A 119 0.35 -0.62 8.42
N TYR A 120 0.33 -0.83 7.10
CA TYR A 120 1.51 -1.00 6.27
C TYR A 120 1.82 0.28 5.50
N ASN A 121 2.74 1.10 5.99
CA ASN A 121 3.18 2.33 5.34
C ASN A 121 4.21 2.06 4.25
N ARG A 122 4.25 2.90 3.21
CA ARG A 122 5.33 2.91 2.21
C ARG A 122 6.55 3.67 2.75
N SER A 123 7.75 3.14 2.55
CA SER A 123 8.98 3.89 2.83
C SER A 123 9.22 4.95 1.74
N GLY A 124 10.00 5.99 2.07
CA GLY A 124 10.41 7.01 1.11
C GLY A 124 9.32 7.99 0.66
N TYR A 125 8.10 7.85 1.14
CA TYR A 125 7.02 8.79 0.89
C TYR A 125 6.92 9.76 2.07
N HIS A 126 7.55 10.93 1.91
CA HIS A 126 7.57 11.98 2.95
C HIS A 126 6.57 13.09 2.60
N VAL A 127 5.33 12.73 2.47
CA VAL A 127 4.31 13.67 2.01
C VAL A 127 3.87 14.60 3.13
N SER A 128 4.00 14.20 4.41
CA SER A 128 3.51 14.99 5.55
C SER A 128 4.58 15.38 6.56
N GLY A 129 5.81 15.53 6.09
CA GLY A 129 6.91 16.00 6.92
C GLY A 129 7.57 14.94 7.81
N LYS A 130 8.88 15.07 7.95
CA LYS A 130 9.73 14.23 8.82
C LYS A 130 9.32 14.28 10.29
N GLU A 131 8.63 15.33 10.71
CA GLU A 131 8.14 15.55 12.07
C GLU A 131 7.19 14.46 12.57
N PHE A 132 6.48 13.77 11.67
CA PHE A 132 5.66 12.61 12.04
C PHE A 132 6.48 11.33 12.21
N ASP A 133 7.61 11.19 11.52
CA ASP A 133 8.49 10.03 11.64
C ASP A 133 9.22 9.97 12.97
N GLU A 134 9.65 11.11 13.48
CA GLU A 134 10.44 11.21 14.69
C GLU A 134 9.60 11.07 15.96
N LYS A 135 8.33 11.51 15.94
CA LYS A 135 7.45 11.58 17.12
C LYS A 135 6.65 10.30 17.40
N HIS A 136 6.38 9.46 16.43
CA HIS A 136 5.38 8.38 16.58
C HIS A 136 5.95 6.95 16.58
N GLY A 137 7.21 6.75 16.24
CA GLY A 137 7.85 5.44 16.31
C GLY A 137 7.06 4.34 15.56
N LYS A 138 6.87 3.18 16.23
CA LYS A 138 6.16 2.02 15.66
C LYS A 138 4.66 2.02 15.91
N TYR A 139 4.13 2.98 16.66
CA TYR A 139 2.72 3.05 17.05
C TYR A 139 2.18 4.46 16.88
N PHE A 140 0.98 4.55 16.37
CA PHE A 140 0.22 5.80 16.28
C PHE A 140 -1.22 5.54 16.72
N GLN A 141 -1.68 6.21 17.77
CA GLN A 141 -3.03 6.05 18.35
C GLN A 141 -3.46 4.58 18.57
N GLY A 142 -2.52 3.73 19.00
CA GLY A 142 -2.75 2.29 19.20
C GLY A 142 -2.65 1.44 17.93
N ILE A 143 -2.53 2.06 16.76
CA ILE A 143 -2.28 1.38 15.48
C ILE A 143 -0.79 1.04 15.42
N ARG A 144 -0.47 -0.21 15.12
CA ARG A 144 0.91 -0.61 14.88
C ARG A 144 1.32 -0.31 13.45
N ILE A 145 2.42 0.40 13.26
CA ILE A 145 2.92 0.81 11.96
C ILE A 145 4.06 -0.10 11.49
N PHE A 146 3.91 -0.64 10.29
CA PHE A 146 4.97 -1.33 9.57
C PHE A 146 5.39 -0.51 8.36
N THR A 147 6.64 -0.09 8.30
CA THR A 147 7.18 0.58 7.11
C THR A 147 7.75 -0.48 6.16
N ILE A 148 7.20 -0.53 4.96
CA ILE A 148 7.62 -1.45 3.90
C ILE A 148 8.64 -0.76 3.01
N PRO A 149 9.86 -1.31 2.87
CA PRO A 149 10.87 -0.75 1.99
C PRO A 149 10.39 -0.78 0.54
N THR A 150 10.58 0.33 -0.16
CA THR A 150 10.19 0.49 -1.56
C THR A 150 11.27 1.25 -2.33
N PHE A 151 11.17 1.20 -3.67
CA PHE A 151 12.10 1.93 -4.55
C PHE A 151 11.66 3.38 -4.73
N SER A 152 12.61 4.26 -5.02
CA SER A 152 12.35 5.68 -5.29
C SER A 152 11.58 5.95 -6.59
N SER A 153 11.43 4.95 -7.47
CA SER A 153 10.69 5.07 -8.73
C SER A 153 9.18 5.12 -8.47
N SER A 154 8.51 6.17 -8.91
CA SER A 154 7.07 6.38 -8.70
C SER A 154 6.19 5.26 -9.28
N LYS A 155 6.58 4.65 -10.40
CA LYS A 155 5.84 3.57 -11.06
C LYS A 155 5.98 2.23 -10.35
N LEU A 156 7.19 1.87 -9.93
CA LEU A 156 7.48 0.59 -9.27
C LEU A 156 7.16 0.60 -7.78
N ASN A 157 7.20 1.76 -7.15
CA ASN A 157 6.95 1.91 -5.72
C ASN A 157 5.63 1.27 -5.28
N ALA A 158 4.53 1.58 -5.97
CA ALA A 158 3.20 1.08 -5.61
C ALA A 158 3.08 -0.44 -5.76
N ILE A 159 3.65 -1.01 -6.84
CA ILE A 159 3.57 -2.45 -7.12
C ILE A 159 4.41 -3.22 -6.10
N VAL A 160 5.67 -2.80 -5.89
CA VAL A 160 6.59 -3.46 -4.95
C VAL A 160 6.07 -3.35 -3.52
N TYR A 161 5.56 -2.17 -3.14
CA TYR A 161 4.90 -2.00 -1.85
C TYR A 161 3.75 -3.00 -1.67
N SER A 162 2.82 -3.04 -2.63
CA SER A 162 1.65 -3.91 -2.55
C SER A 162 2.04 -5.38 -2.42
N PHE A 163 3.03 -5.82 -3.19
CA PHE A 163 3.55 -7.17 -3.12
C PHE A 163 4.20 -7.48 -1.76
N LEU A 164 5.15 -6.66 -1.30
CA LEU A 164 5.87 -6.90 -0.05
C LEU A 164 4.97 -6.77 1.18
N ALA A 165 4.04 -5.80 1.18
CA ALA A 165 3.05 -5.65 2.24
C ALA A 165 2.15 -6.88 2.33
N THR A 166 1.67 -7.38 1.19
CA THR A 166 0.83 -8.58 1.14
C THR A 166 1.61 -9.80 1.62
N ILE A 167 2.82 -10.07 1.09
CA ILE A 167 3.66 -11.17 1.57
C ILE A 167 3.89 -11.10 3.08
N ARG A 168 4.22 -9.91 3.61
CA ARG A 168 4.41 -9.75 5.04
C ARG A 168 3.15 -10.03 5.84
N SER A 169 1.99 -9.67 5.31
CA SER A 169 0.71 -9.91 5.97
C SER A 169 0.38 -11.40 6.11
N LEU A 170 0.82 -12.25 5.18
CA LEU A 170 0.58 -13.70 5.25
C LEU A 170 1.14 -14.33 6.54
N PHE A 171 2.24 -13.80 7.05
CA PHE A 171 2.90 -14.28 8.27
C PHE A 171 2.41 -13.56 9.55
N GLY A 172 1.46 -12.65 9.40
CA GLY A 172 0.96 -11.84 10.50
C GLY A 172 -0.11 -12.52 11.36
N HIS A 173 -0.69 -13.64 10.93
CA HIS A 173 -1.85 -14.30 11.55
C HIS A 173 -3.00 -13.30 11.74
N TYR A 174 -3.46 -12.70 10.66
CA TYR A 174 -4.57 -11.76 10.63
C TYR A 174 -5.90 -12.50 10.49
N ASP A 175 -6.92 -11.99 11.16
CA ASP A 175 -8.30 -12.44 10.97
C ASP A 175 -8.89 -11.83 9.70
N ILE A 176 -8.39 -10.63 9.30
CA ILE A 176 -8.80 -9.91 8.08
C ILE A 176 -7.60 -9.16 7.50
N VAL A 177 -7.46 -9.18 6.18
CA VAL A 177 -6.60 -8.24 5.44
C VAL A 177 -7.50 -7.31 4.64
N HIS A 178 -7.41 -6.01 4.94
CA HIS A 178 -8.20 -4.96 4.32
C HIS A 178 -7.34 -4.17 3.32
N PHE A 179 -7.70 -4.31 2.05
CA PHE A 179 -7.06 -3.60 0.96
C PHE A 179 -7.80 -2.28 0.66
N HIS A 180 -7.06 -1.21 0.49
CA HIS A 180 -7.57 0.10 0.11
C HIS A 180 -7.05 0.51 -1.26
N ALA A 181 -7.93 1.02 -2.12
CA ALA A 181 -7.70 1.37 -3.52
C ALA A 181 -7.47 0.16 -4.45
N GLU A 182 -7.64 0.40 -5.76
CA GLU A 182 -7.59 -0.64 -6.80
C GLU A 182 -6.22 -1.28 -6.97
N GLY A 183 -5.15 -0.47 -6.97
CA GLY A 183 -3.80 -0.95 -7.26
C GLY A 183 -3.34 -2.09 -6.35
N PRO A 184 -3.40 -1.96 -5.01
CA PRO A 184 -3.03 -3.02 -4.07
C PRO A 184 -3.89 -4.27 -4.20
N CYS A 185 -5.13 -4.15 -4.65
CA CYS A 185 -6.06 -5.28 -4.82
C CYS A 185 -5.57 -6.32 -5.85
N ILE A 186 -4.63 -5.97 -6.74
CA ILE A 186 -3.99 -6.95 -7.63
C ILE A 186 -3.38 -8.11 -6.82
N MET A 187 -2.89 -7.85 -5.61
CA MET A 187 -2.23 -8.86 -4.76
C MET A 187 -3.20 -9.64 -3.85
N LEU A 188 -4.48 -9.33 -3.90
CA LEU A 188 -5.50 -9.93 -3.03
C LEU A 188 -5.59 -11.46 -3.18
N TRP A 189 -5.37 -11.99 -4.39
CA TRP A 189 -5.37 -13.43 -4.64
C TRP A 189 -4.35 -14.19 -3.78
N LEU A 190 -3.23 -13.55 -3.39
CA LEU A 190 -2.25 -14.17 -2.49
C LEU A 190 -2.86 -14.45 -1.11
N THR A 191 -3.57 -13.50 -0.51
CA THR A 191 -4.21 -13.70 0.79
C THR A 191 -5.31 -14.77 0.72
N LYS A 192 -6.03 -14.83 -0.40
CA LYS A 192 -7.03 -15.90 -0.65
C LYS A 192 -6.41 -17.28 -0.75
N LEU A 193 -5.25 -17.40 -1.39
CA LEU A 193 -4.52 -18.67 -1.48
C LEU A 193 -4.15 -19.23 -0.08
N PHE A 194 -3.92 -18.34 0.89
CA PHE A 194 -3.63 -18.70 2.27
C PHE A 194 -4.88 -18.75 3.17
N GLY A 195 -6.08 -18.66 2.60
CA GLY A 195 -7.34 -18.74 3.34
C GLY A 195 -7.61 -17.57 4.30
N ILE A 196 -6.96 -16.42 4.09
CA ILE A 196 -7.14 -15.24 4.94
C ILE A 196 -8.32 -14.43 4.40
N PRO A 197 -9.35 -14.14 5.22
CA PRO A 197 -10.47 -13.29 4.82
C PRO A 197 -10.01 -11.91 4.36
N THR A 198 -10.59 -11.42 3.26
CA THR A 198 -10.17 -10.18 2.60
C THR A 198 -11.33 -9.23 2.40
N VAL A 199 -11.07 -7.96 2.70
CA VAL A 199 -11.98 -6.85 2.41
C VAL A 199 -11.27 -5.90 1.47
N ALA A 200 -11.96 -5.38 0.46
CA ALA A 200 -11.47 -4.35 -0.44
C ALA A 200 -12.35 -3.11 -0.36
N THR A 201 -11.77 -1.94 -0.07
CA THR A 201 -12.46 -0.66 -0.20
C THR A 201 -11.98 0.07 -1.45
N ILE A 202 -12.91 0.29 -2.38
CA ILE A 202 -12.66 1.02 -3.62
C ILE A 202 -13.11 2.47 -3.42
N HIS A 203 -12.11 3.39 -3.43
CA HIS A 203 -12.33 4.81 -3.13
C HIS A 203 -12.81 5.63 -4.32
N GLY A 204 -12.77 5.07 -5.52
CA GLY A 204 -13.19 5.68 -6.78
C GLY A 204 -12.62 4.89 -7.94
N LEU A 205 -13.06 5.16 -9.15
CA LEU A 205 -12.54 4.53 -10.37
C LEU A 205 -11.25 5.27 -10.80
N ASP A 206 -10.15 4.95 -10.13
CA ASP A 206 -8.88 5.66 -10.32
C ASP A 206 -8.32 5.50 -11.74
N TRP A 207 -8.60 4.39 -12.41
CA TRP A 207 -8.17 4.15 -13.78
C TRP A 207 -8.75 5.14 -14.81
N GLN A 208 -9.88 5.80 -14.50
CA GLN A 208 -10.49 6.82 -15.35
C GLN A 208 -9.79 8.18 -15.26
N ARG A 209 -8.90 8.37 -14.28
CA ARG A 209 -8.24 9.66 -14.11
C ARG A 209 -7.17 9.88 -15.17
N SER A 210 -7.21 11.03 -15.84
CA SER A 210 -6.29 11.42 -16.92
C SER A 210 -4.80 11.43 -16.55
N LYS A 211 -4.48 11.50 -15.27
CA LYS A 211 -3.08 11.46 -14.77
C LYS A 211 -2.37 10.12 -14.97
N TRP A 212 -3.12 9.05 -15.23
CA TRP A 212 -2.54 7.73 -15.41
C TRP A 212 -2.31 7.42 -16.89
N GLY A 213 -1.11 6.96 -17.23
CA GLY A 213 -0.86 6.42 -18.57
C GLY A 213 -1.52 5.05 -18.76
N ASN A 214 -1.62 4.60 -20.03
CA ASN A 214 -2.33 3.38 -20.41
C ASN A 214 -1.95 2.14 -19.57
N PHE A 215 -0.69 1.95 -19.28
CA PHE A 215 -0.22 0.81 -18.45
C PHE A 215 -0.75 0.89 -17.01
N ALA A 216 -0.66 2.06 -16.38
CA ALA A 216 -1.13 2.24 -15.00
C ALA A 216 -2.65 2.07 -14.91
N SER A 217 -3.41 2.62 -15.88
CA SER A 217 -4.86 2.44 -15.96
C SER A 217 -5.24 0.97 -16.12
N HIS A 218 -4.51 0.23 -16.96
CA HIS A 218 -4.76 -1.20 -17.14
C HIS A 218 -4.49 -1.99 -15.85
N MET A 219 -3.42 -1.68 -15.13
CA MET A 219 -3.10 -2.31 -13.84
C MET A 219 -4.15 -1.98 -12.77
N LEU A 220 -4.62 -0.73 -12.71
CA LEU A 220 -5.69 -0.34 -11.78
C LEU A 220 -6.98 -1.10 -12.07
N LYS A 221 -7.36 -1.19 -13.35
CA LYS A 221 -8.55 -1.96 -13.78
C LYS A 221 -8.41 -3.46 -13.49
N LEU A 222 -7.21 -4.02 -13.61
CA LEU A 222 -6.94 -5.40 -13.19
C LEU A 222 -7.13 -5.58 -11.69
N GLY A 223 -6.67 -4.63 -10.87
CA GLY A 223 -6.87 -4.65 -9.42
C GLY A 223 -8.34 -4.54 -9.03
N GLU A 224 -9.10 -3.67 -9.69
CA GLU A 224 -10.55 -3.55 -9.54
C GLU A 224 -11.25 -4.89 -9.84
N LYS A 225 -10.93 -5.50 -10.98
CA LYS A 225 -11.44 -6.81 -11.38
C LYS A 225 -11.07 -7.89 -10.34
N THR A 226 -9.83 -7.89 -9.86
CA THR A 226 -9.38 -8.84 -8.83
C THR A 226 -10.17 -8.65 -7.53
N ALA A 227 -10.41 -7.41 -7.10
CA ALA A 227 -11.25 -7.12 -5.94
C ALA A 227 -12.68 -7.63 -6.15
N ALA A 228 -13.29 -7.34 -7.30
CA ALA A 228 -14.64 -7.78 -7.62
C ALA A 228 -14.81 -9.31 -7.59
N LEU A 229 -13.82 -10.06 -8.11
CA LEU A 229 -13.91 -11.50 -8.24
C LEU A 229 -13.44 -12.29 -7.02
N HIS A 230 -12.50 -11.76 -6.25
CA HIS A 230 -11.78 -12.54 -5.23
C HIS A 230 -11.91 -12.01 -3.80
N ALA A 231 -12.27 -10.72 -3.58
CA ALA A 231 -12.49 -10.25 -2.22
C ALA A 231 -13.71 -10.93 -1.58
N ASP A 232 -13.64 -11.22 -0.28
CA ASP A 232 -14.80 -11.74 0.45
C ASP A 232 -15.89 -10.65 0.54
N GLU A 233 -15.48 -9.41 0.84
CA GLU A 233 -16.36 -8.24 0.82
C GLU A 233 -15.72 -7.09 0.04
N VAL A 234 -16.55 -6.38 -0.74
CA VAL A 234 -16.16 -5.17 -1.46
C VAL A 234 -16.99 -4.00 -0.92
N ILE A 235 -16.29 -2.97 -0.46
CA ILE A 235 -16.89 -1.73 0.04
C ILE A 235 -16.71 -0.65 -1.02
N VAL A 236 -17.79 0.07 -1.31
CA VAL A 236 -17.81 1.21 -2.22
C VAL A 236 -18.43 2.43 -1.55
N LEU A 237 -18.07 3.62 -2.02
CA LEU A 237 -18.40 4.89 -1.36
C LEU A 237 -19.62 5.61 -1.95
N SER A 238 -20.22 5.08 -3.02
CA SER A 238 -21.42 5.65 -3.65
C SER A 238 -22.30 4.57 -4.24
N HIS A 239 -23.59 4.88 -4.41
CA HIS A 239 -24.56 3.99 -5.07
C HIS A 239 -24.19 3.78 -6.55
N ASN A 240 -23.73 4.82 -7.24
CA ASN A 240 -23.27 4.67 -8.64
C ASN A 240 -22.15 3.64 -8.77
N MET A 241 -21.28 3.52 -7.79
CA MET A 241 -20.25 2.47 -7.78
C MET A 241 -20.85 1.09 -7.49
N GLN A 242 -21.92 0.99 -6.67
CA GLN A 242 -22.62 -0.28 -6.50
C GLN A 242 -23.20 -0.77 -7.82
N ASP A 243 -23.90 0.11 -8.52
CA ASP A 243 -24.51 -0.18 -9.82
C ASP A 243 -23.42 -0.57 -10.85
N TYR A 244 -22.35 0.19 -10.92
CA TYR A 244 -21.20 -0.11 -11.78
C TYR A 244 -20.61 -1.52 -11.51
N PHE A 245 -20.37 -1.88 -10.24
CA PHE A 245 -19.84 -3.20 -9.89
C PHE A 245 -20.83 -4.33 -10.19
N GLN A 246 -22.12 -4.06 -10.00
CA GLN A 246 -23.17 -5.02 -10.32
C GLN A 246 -23.28 -5.23 -11.83
N GLU A 247 -23.27 -4.16 -12.63
CA GLU A 247 -23.38 -4.23 -14.09
C GLU A 247 -22.12 -4.83 -14.74
N THR A 248 -20.93 -4.41 -14.28
CA THR A 248 -19.66 -4.78 -14.91
C THR A 248 -19.18 -6.18 -14.51
N TYR A 249 -19.39 -6.56 -13.25
CA TYR A 249 -18.81 -7.79 -12.68
C TYR A 249 -19.86 -8.75 -12.10
N GLY A 250 -21.14 -8.39 -12.07
CA GLY A 250 -22.17 -9.13 -11.35
C GLY A 250 -21.97 -9.16 -9.84
N ARG A 251 -21.15 -8.23 -9.30
CA ARG A 251 -20.70 -8.22 -7.91
C ARG A 251 -21.59 -7.33 -7.04
N LYS A 252 -22.27 -7.91 -6.06
CA LYS A 252 -22.90 -7.13 -4.99
C LYS A 252 -21.82 -6.56 -4.08
N THR A 253 -21.91 -5.27 -3.79
CA THR A 253 -20.98 -4.53 -2.93
C THR A 253 -21.70 -3.90 -1.74
N ARG A 254 -20.94 -3.55 -0.70
CA ARG A 254 -21.47 -2.81 0.45
C ARG A 254 -21.26 -1.32 0.26
N PHE A 255 -22.32 -0.56 0.30
CA PHE A 255 -22.25 0.89 0.35
C PHE A 255 -21.93 1.35 1.78
N ILE A 256 -20.75 1.91 1.97
CA ILE A 256 -20.31 2.53 3.23
C ILE A 256 -19.64 3.85 2.88
N PRO A 257 -20.35 4.98 2.97
CA PRO A 257 -19.79 6.28 2.63
C PRO A 257 -18.73 6.71 3.65
N ASN A 258 -17.80 7.56 3.20
CA ASN A 258 -16.86 8.18 4.11
C ASN A 258 -17.60 9.08 5.12
N GLY A 259 -17.25 8.92 6.39
CA GLY A 259 -17.72 9.80 7.45
C GLY A 259 -16.86 11.07 7.56
N ILE A 260 -17.42 12.07 8.24
CA ILE A 260 -16.70 13.26 8.68
C ILE A 260 -16.77 13.35 10.20
N ASN A 261 -15.73 13.90 10.82
CA ASN A 261 -15.79 14.27 12.23
C ASN A 261 -16.77 15.44 12.40
N ARG A 262 -17.57 15.43 13.48
CA ARG A 262 -18.40 16.59 13.79
C ARG A 262 -17.52 17.81 13.88
N PRO A 263 -17.83 18.90 13.14
CA PRO A 263 -17.06 20.11 13.24
C PRO A 263 -17.21 20.68 14.66
N ILE A 264 -16.08 21.03 15.27
CA ILE A 264 -16.11 21.81 16.50
C ILE A 264 -16.42 23.24 16.05
N LEU A 265 -17.65 23.65 16.28
CA LEU A 265 -18.03 25.05 16.05
C LEU A 265 -17.22 25.89 17.04
N LYS A 266 -16.13 26.47 16.59
CA LYS A 266 -15.50 27.57 17.29
C LYS A 266 -16.44 28.75 17.16
N GLY A 267 -16.88 29.32 18.30
CA GLY A 267 -17.67 30.54 18.29
C GLY A 267 -17.02 31.62 17.44
N ASP A 268 -17.76 32.61 17.04
CA ASP A 268 -17.49 33.72 16.11
C ASP A 268 -16.20 33.57 15.28
N SER A 269 -16.34 33.20 14.04
CA SER A 269 -15.20 32.88 13.20
C SER A 269 -14.33 34.12 13.00
N GLU A 270 -13.06 34.04 13.34
CA GLU A 270 -12.02 35.04 13.00
C GLU A 270 -12.08 35.42 11.49
N ILE A 271 -12.67 34.54 10.65
CA ILE A 271 -12.88 34.75 9.23
C ILE A 271 -13.87 35.92 9.00
N LYS A 272 -14.98 35.96 9.74
CA LYS A 272 -15.95 37.07 9.61
C LYS A 272 -15.29 38.41 9.95
N ALA A 273 -14.55 38.46 11.03
CA ALA A 273 -13.80 39.66 11.43
C ALA A 273 -12.70 40.04 10.44
N LYS A 274 -11.97 39.02 9.92
CA LYS A 274 -10.86 39.21 8.98
C LYS A 274 -11.32 39.74 7.63
N TYR A 275 -12.51 39.36 7.18
CA TYR A 275 -13.05 39.75 5.85
C TYR A 275 -14.20 40.71 5.92
N GLY A 276 -14.49 41.29 7.11
CA GLY A 276 -15.54 42.30 7.26
C GLY A 276 -16.96 41.82 6.95
N LEU A 277 -17.20 40.50 7.10
CA LEU A 277 -18.53 39.92 6.86
C LEU A 277 -19.45 40.20 8.03
N GLU A 278 -20.62 40.79 7.75
CA GLU A 278 -21.65 41.04 8.76
C GLU A 278 -22.23 39.74 9.33
N LYS A 279 -22.82 39.83 10.56
CA LYS A 279 -23.28 38.65 11.30
C LYS A 279 -24.37 37.85 10.61
N ASP A 280 -25.05 38.38 9.64
CA ASP A 280 -26.25 37.84 8.98
C ASP A 280 -26.11 37.68 7.45
N GLY A 281 -24.91 37.53 6.93
CA GLY A 281 -24.63 37.26 5.51
C GLY A 281 -24.43 35.79 5.24
#